data_f69b4d1e0881bc88feb87f1a1cdd4e8d
#
_entry.id   f69b4d1e0881bc88feb87f1a1cdd4e8d
#
_cell.length_a   1.000
_cell.length_b   1.000
_cell.length_c   1.000
_cell.angle_alpha   90.00
_cell.angle_beta   90.00
_cell.angle_gamma   90.00
#
_symmetry.space_group_name_H-M   'P 1'
#
loop_
_entity.id
_entity.type
_entity.pdbx_description
1 polymer ?
#
loop_
_entity_poly.entity_id
_entity_poly.type
_entity_poly.pdbx_seq_one_letter_code
_entity_poly.pdbx_strand_id
1 'polypeptide(L)'
;MNTTLLTICLSAVLTLCPAWPDTSHADSSLPNEPGEELLVAQSSDTIIGLLFRDYSLRGNGQVDYRTARHILGISYDDPASEEPDVALFPLFYWYDANQDGQWEMWVDRDETGRLTDAVRYDWRQGQELITSSKTW
;
A
#
# COMPACT_ATOMS: atom_id res chain seq x y z
N MET A 1 44.15 -65.60 5.06
CA MET A 1 42.86 -65.28 4.38
C MET A 1 42.25 -64.12 5.13
N ASN A 2 42.45 -62.90 4.63
CA ASN A 2 42.00 -61.69 5.30
C ASN A 2 40.76 -61.17 4.56
N THR A 3 39.64 -61.27 5.23
CA THR A 3 38.36 -60.75 4.74
C THR A 3 38.21 -59.32 5.22
N THR A 4 38.40 -58.36 4.34
CA THR A 4 38.25 -56.91 4.63
C THR A 4 36.77 -56.58 4.50
N LEU A 5 36.12 -56.24 5.61
CA LEU A 5 34.76 -55.69 5.67
C LEU A 5 34.80 -54.25 5.24
N LEU A 6 34.17 -53.95 4.11
CA LEU A 6 33.99 -52.59 3.61
C LEU A 6 32.71 -51.97 4.28
N THR A 7 32.93 -51.11 5.23
CA THR A 7 31.87 -50.36 5.87
C THR A 7 31.48 -49.17 4.98
N ILE A 8 30.32 -49.25 4.37
CA ILE A 8 29.76 -48.14 3.61
C ILE A 8 29.05 -47.19 4.58
N CYS A 9 29.67 -46.05 4.85
CA CYS A 9 29.04 -44.95 5.56
C CYS A 9 28.04 -44.25 4.64
N LEU A 10 26.75 -44.48 4.87
CA LEU A 10 25.66 -43.77 4.21
C LEU A 10 25.48 -42.42 4.90
N SER A 11 26.10 -41.38 4.36
CA SER A 11 25.91 -39.99 4.83
C SER A 11 24.54 -39.50 4.35
N ALA A 12 23.58 -39.45 5.27
CA ALA A 12 22.31 -38.76 5.04
C ALA A 12 22.56 -37.24 5.00
N VAL A 13 22.51 -36.66 3.81
CA VAL A 13 22.51 -35.20 3.63
C VAL A 13 21.10 -34.72 3.96
N LEU A 14 20.91 -34.24 5.18
CA LEU A 14 19.73 -33.47 5.55
C LEU A 14 19.80 -32.15 4.82
N THR A 15 19.07 -32.02 3.72
CA THR A 15 18.84 -30.76 3.04
C THR A 15 17.93 -29.90 3.94
N LEU A 16 18.54 -29.02 4.72
CA LEU A 16 17.81 -27.94 5.39
C LEU A 16 17.30 -27.00 4.30
N CYS A 17 16.02 -27.13 3.96
CA CYS A 17 15.31 -26.07 3.26
C CYS A 17 15.33 -24.83 4.17
N PRO A 18 15.87 -23.68 3.73
CA PRO A 18 15.70 -22.45 4.48
C PRO A 18 14.20 -22.17 4.50
N ALA A 19 13.62 -22.21 5.69
CA ALA A 19 12.29 -21.66 5.91
C ALA A 19 12.37 -20.18 5.50
N TRP A 20 11.61 -19.82 4.49
CA TRP A 20 11.41 -18.42 4.13
C TRP A 20 10.85 -17.74 5.38
N PRO A 21 11.42 -16.62 5.84
CA PRO A 21 10.80 -15.89 6.91
C PRO A 21 9.40 -15.52 6.42
N ASP A 22 8.38 -16.04 7.11
CA ASP A 22 7.06 -15.45 7.05
C ASP A 22 7.25 -13.98 7.37
N THR A 23 7.26 -13.14 6.36
CA THR A 23 7.07 -11.72 6.54
C THR A 23 5.65 -11.57 7.06
N SER A 24 5.53 -11.68 8.40
CA SER A 24 4.36 -11.20 9.09
C SER A 24 4.20 -9.76 8.65
N HIS A 25 3.25 -9.54 7.73
CA HIS A 25 2.80 -8.19 7.42
C HIS A 25 2.37 -7.62 8.76
N ALA A 26 3.21 -6.77 9.32
CA ALA A 26 2.82 -5.95 10.44
C ALA A 26 1.47 -5.35 10.03
N ASP A 27 0.50 -5.46 10.94
CA ASP A 27 -0.82 -4.88 10.77
C ASP A 27 -0.62 -3.36 10.74
N SER A 28 -0.19 -2.86 9.57
CA SER A 28 0.12 -1.46 9.34
C SER A 28 -1.23 -0.76 9.21
N SER A 29 -1.66 -0.16 10.30
CA SER A 29 -2.80 0.75 10.25
C SER A 29 -2.47 1.88 9.29
N LEU A 30 -3.38 2.13 8.35
CA LEU A 30 -3.25 3.24 7.42
C LEU A 30 -3.13 4.56 8.21
N PRO A 31 -2.07 5.36 8.02
CA PRO A 31 -1.96 6.66 8.65
C PRO A 31 -2.94 7.67 8.04
N ASN A 32 -3.30 8.70 8.80
CA ASN A 32 -4.07 9.81 8.26
C ASN A 32 -3.31 10.50 7.12
N GLU A 33 -4.05 11.06 6.17
CA GLU A 33 -3.44 11.86 5.10
C GLU A 33 -2.66 13.04 5.72
N PRO A 34 -1.38 13.20 5.33
CA PRO A 34 -0.55 14.28 5.86
C PRO A 34 -0.94 15.66 5.27
N GLY A 35 -0.39 16.71 5.86
CA GLY A 35 -0.51 18.05 5.32
C GLY A 35 0.38 18.29 4.09
N GLU A 36 0.22 19.46 3.49
CA GLU A 36 0.95 19.85 2.27
C GLU A 36 2.47 19.97 2.48
N GLU A 37 2.92 20.08 3.72
CA GLU A 37 4.35 20.13 4.06
C GLU A 37 5.10 18.85 3.72
N LEU A 38 4.38 17.71 3.58
CA LEU A 38 4.95 16.43 3.19
C LEU A 38 4.61 16.04 1.74
N LEU A 39 3.92 16.93 1.01
CA LEU A 39 3.57 16.72 -0.39
C LEU A 39 4.83 16.79 -1.26
N VAL A 40 5.06 15.75 -2.05
CA VAL A 40 6.20 15.65 -2.99
C VAL A 40 5.76 16.00 -4.40
N ALA A 41 4.58 15.50 -4.81
CA ALA A 41 4.05 15.72 -6.14
C ALA A 41 2.52 15.66 -6.15
N GLN A 42 1.94 16.35 -7.15
CA GLN A 42 0.51 16.30 -7.44
C GLN A 42 0.33 16.12 -8.94
N SER A 43 -0.60 15.29 -9.33
CA SER A 43 -0.96 15.08 -10.75
C SER A 43 -2.44 14.77 -10.88
N SER A 44 -3.02 15.10 -12.03
CA SER A 44 -4.41 14.79 -12.33
C SER A 44 -4.52 13.92 -13.57
N ASP A 45 -5.42 12.94 -13.52
CA ASP A 45 -5.85 12.19 -14.68
C ASP A 45 -7.34 12.51 -14.94
N THR A 46 -7.57 13.36 -15.92
CA THR A 46 -8.91 13.82 -16.27
C THR A 46 -9.75 12.77 -16.98
N ILE A 47 -9.12 11.73 -17.54
CA ILE A 47 -9.84 10.63 -18.22
C ILE A 47 -10.57 9.78 -17.17
N ILE A 48 -9.89 9.44 -16.09
CA ILE A 48 -10.48 8.68 -14.98
C ILE A 48 -11.06 9.59 -13.90
N GLY A 49 -10.88 10.90 -13.99
CA GLY A 49 -11.44 11.88 -13.07
C GLY A 49 -10.81 11.84 -11.68
N LEU A 50 -9.52 11.57 -11.57
CA LEU A 50 -8.81 11.49 -10.29
C LEU A 50 -7.66 12.48 -10.20
N LEU A 51 -7.52 13.10 -9.02
CA LEU A 51 -6.36 13.86 -8.59
C LEU A 51 -5.53 12.99 -7.64
N PHE A 52 -4.26 12.81 -7.98
CA PHE A 52 -3.29 12.08 -7.18
C PHE A 52 -2.40 13.04 -6.41
N ARG A 53 -2.12 12.69 -5.15
CA ARG A 53 -1.16 13.39 -4.30
C ARG A 53 -0.18 12.39 -3.71
N ASP A 54 1.10 12.65 -3.90
CA ASP A 54 2.22 11.84 -3.45
C ASP A 54 2.91 12.52 -2.28
N TYR A 55 3.11 11.78 -1.20
CA TYR A 55 3.69 12.30 0.03
C TYR A 55 4.90 11.49 0.47
N SER A 56 5.79 12.16 1.20
CA SER A 56 6.91 11.54 1.90
C SER A 56 6.69 11.65 3.40
N LEU A 57 6.05 10.64 4.01
CA LEU A 57 5.75 10.66 5.45
C LEU A 57 7.00 10.74 6.32
N ARG A 58 8.12 10.21 5.82
CA ARG A 58 9.41 10.26 6.50
C ARG A 58 10.18 11.55 6.23
N GLY A 59 9.69 12.43 5.37
CA GLY A 59 10.35 13.69 5.04
C GLY A 59 11.69 13.54 4.31
N ASN A 60 11.98 12.39 3.73
CA ASN A 60 13.24 12.10 3.02
C ASN A 60 13.14 12.33 1.49
N GLY A 61 11.97 12.79 1.01
CA GLY A 61 11.70 13.02 -0.41
C GLY A 61 11.34 11.77 -1.20
N GLN A 62 11.42 10.58 -0.60
CA GLN A 62 10.94 9.36 -1.21
C GLN A 62 9.44 9.21 -0.95
N VAL A 63 8.66 8.98 -2.01
CA VAL A 63 7.23 8.78 -1.89
C VAL A 63 6.96 7.44 -1.23
N ASP A 64 6.24 7.48 -0.12
CA ASP A 64 5.83 6.31 0.66
C ASP A 64 4.33 6.30 1.00
N TYR A 65 3.62 7.39 0.59
CA TYR A 65 2.19 7.52 0.76
C TYR A 65 1.58 8.22 -0.45
N ARG A 66 0.45 7.74 -0.94
CA ARG A 66 -0.27 8.32 -2.07
C ARG A 66 -1.75 8.32 -1.79
N THR A 67 -2.44 9.38 -2.22
CA THR A 67 -3.90 9.44 -2.22
C THR A 67 -4.44 9.73 -3.61
N ALA A 68 -5.70 9.35 -3.85
CA ALA A 68 -6.43 9.76 -5.04
C ALA A 68 -7.85 10.19 -4.66
N ARG A 69 -8.29 11.32 -5.22
CA ARG A 69 -9.58 11.94 -4.98
C ARG A 69 -10.34 12.12 -6.28
N HIS A 70 -11.66 12.05 -6.24
CA HIS A 70 -12.46 12.42 -7.39
C HIS A 70 -12.31 13.91 -7.72
N ILE A 71 -12.16 14.19 -9.01
CA ILE A 71 -12.31 15.54 -9.56
C ILE A 71 -13.80 15.76 -9.76
N LEU A 72 -14.36 16.72 -9.02
CA LEU A 72 -15.78 17.05 -9.06
C LEU A 72 -16.13 18.03 -10.19
N GLY A 73 -15.15 18.84 -10.60
CA GLY A 73 -15.30 19.82 -11.65
C GLY A 73 -14.04 20.66 -11.85
N ILE A 74 -14.10 21.50 -12.85
CA ILE A 74 -13.11 22.56 -13.05
C ILE A 74 -13.83 23.84 -12.67
N SER A 75 -13.28 24.58 -11.67
CA SER A 75 -13.83 25.87 -11.31
C SER A 75 -13.63 26.84 -12.45
N TYR A 76 -14.74 27.27 -13.06
CA TYR A 76 -14.73 28.31 -14.09
C TYR A 76 -14.88 29.71 -13.50
N ASP A 77 -15.16 29.80 -12.18
CA ASP A 77 -15.42 31.09 -11.51
C ASP A 77 -14.13 31.90 -11.24
N ASP A 78 -12.99 31.22 -11.20
CA ASP A 78 -11.68 31.84 -11.12
C ASP A 78 -10.76 31.28 -12.22
N PRO A 79 -10.65 31.95 -13.37
CA PRO A 79 -9.79 31.53 -14.46
C PRO A 79 -8.29 31.57 -14.10
N ALA A 80 -7.92 32.15 -12.95
CA ALA A 80 -6.57 32.08 -12.40
C ALA A 80 -6.32 30.86 -11.51
N SER A 81 -7.37 30.14 -11.12
CA SER A 81 -7.26 28.88 -10.38
C SER A 81 -7.12 27.72 -11.36
N GLU A 82 -5.90 27.19 -11.48
CA GLU A 82 -5.64 25.98 -12.26
C GLU A 82 -6.00 24.70 -11.48
N GLU A 83 -6.46 24.84 -10.24
CA GLU A 83 -6.77 23.70 -9.38
C GLU A 83 -8.22 23.23 -9.59
N PRO A 84 -8.44 21.95 -9.88
CA PRO A 84 -9.78 21.41 -9.99
C PRO A 84 -10.48 21.33 -8.64
N ASP A 85 -11.81 21.45 -8.64
CA ASP A 85 -12.62 21.09 -7.49
C ASP A 85 -12.53 19.59 -7.26
N VAL A 86 -12.17 19.17 -6.05
CA VAL A 86 -11.97 17.77 -5.70
C VAL A 86 -12.79 17.36 -4.48
N ALA A 87 -13.07 16.09 -4.37
CA ALA A 87 -13.69 15.52 -3.19
C ALA A 87 -12.87 15.85 -1.92
N LEU A 88 -13.56 16.10 -0.82
CA LEU A 88 -12.93 16.51 0.44
C LEU A 88 -11.98 15.43 0.96
N PHE A 89 -12.37 14.17 0.81
CA PHE A 89 -11.58 13.02 1.26
C PHE A 89 -11.20 12.13 0.09
N PRO A 90 -10.03 11.45 0.17
CA PRO A 90 -9.61 10.50 -0.84
C PRO A 90 -10.51 9.27 -0.92
N LEU A 91 -10.70 8.77 -2.15
CA LEU A 91 -11.29 7.47 -2.42
C LEU A 91 -10.28 6.34 -2.23
N PHE A 92 -9.03 6.59 -2.66
CA PHE A 92 -7.95 5.60 -2.61
C PHE A 92 -6.78 6.12 -1.80
N TYR A 93 -6.15 5.16 -1.10
CA TYR A 93 -4.92 5.36 -0.35
C TYR A 93 -3.96 4.23 -0.67
N TRP A 94 -2.70 4.56 -0.88
CA TRP A 94 -1.59 3.62 -0.99
C TRP A 94 -0.53 3.97 0.02
N TYR A 95 0.00 2.97 0.68
CA TYR A 95 1.03 3.15 1.69
C TYR A 95 2.09 2.07 1.58
N ASP A 96 3.36 2.48 1.58
CA ASP A 96 4.55 1.63 1.64
C ASP A 96 5.22 1.87 3.00
N ALA A 97 4.76 1.14 4.02
CA ALA A 97 5.13 1.37 5.41
C ALA A 97 6.64 1.22 5.69
N ASN A 98 7.32 0.38 4.95
CA ASN A 98 8.74 0.05 5.14
C ASN A 98 9.64 0.54 4.01
N GLN A 99 9.06 1.19 2.98
CA GLN A 99 9.75 1.67 1.79
C GLN A 99 10.49 0.55 1.02
N ASP A 100 9.89 -0.64 0.97
CA ASP A 100 10.43 -1.77 0.21
C ASP A 100 9.89 -1.84 -1.23
N GLY A 101 9.04 -0.88 -1.61
CA GLY A 101 8.39 -0.81 -2.91
C GLY A 101 7.14 -1.69 -3.01
N GLN A 102 6.70 -2.30 -1.93
CA GLN A 102 5.46 -3.06 -1.88
C GLN A 102 4.37 -2.20 -1.26
N TRP A 103 3.51 -1.69 -2.11
CA TRP A 103 2.41 -0.82 -1.73
C TRP A 103 1.21 -1.62 -1.25
N GLU A 104 0.66 -1.21 -0.13
CA GLU A 104 -0.64 -1.64 0.34
C GLU A 104 -1.68 -0.61 -0.10
N MET A 105 -2.89 -1.07 -0.44
CA MET A 105 -3.96 -0.20 -0.96
C MET A 105 -5.20 -0.32 -0.09
N TRP A 106 -5.83 0.82 0.18
CA TRP A 106 -7.13 0.92 0.84
C TRP A 106 -8.10 1.73 -0.01
N VAL A 107 -9.36 1.39 0.12
CA VAL A 107 -10.46 2.05 -0.57
C VAL A 107 -11.47 2.56 0.46
N ASP A 108 -11.69 3.86 0.50
CA ASP A 108 -12.76 4.52 1.25
C ASP A 108 -13.91 4.82 0.29
N ARG A 109 -14.81 3.85 0.12
CA ARG A 109 -15.88 3.93 -0.89
C ARG A 109 -16.85 5.08 -0.65
N ASP A 110 -17.04 5.45 0.60
CA ASP A 110 -17.98 6.48 0.99
C ASP A 110 -17.33 7.87 1.05
N GLU A 111 -16.02 7.95 0.80
CA GLU A 111 -15.22 9.19 0.81
C GLU A 111 -15.47 10.03 2.08
N THR A 112 -15.50 9.36 3.23
CA THR A 112 -15.79 9.98 4.54
C THR A 112 -14.54 10.44 5.26
N GLY A 113 -13.36 10.00 4.80
CA GLY A 113 -12.09 10.20 5.47
C GLY A 113 -11.93 9.39 6.76
N ARG A 114 -12.87 8.48 7.05
CA ARG A 114 -12.82 7.58 8.20
C ARG A 114 -12.02 6.35 7.83
N LEU A 115 -10.75 6.34 8.14
CA LEU A 115 -9.85 5.24 7.78
C LEU A 115 -10.24 3.89 8.42
N THR A 116 -11.05 3.93 9.49
CA THR A 116 -11.63 2.72 10.09
C THR A 116 -12.64 2.02 9.17
N ASP A 117 -13.21 2.75 8.22
CA ASP A 117 -14.19 2.27 7.27
C ASP A 117 -13.55 1.91 5.92
N ALA A 118 -12.30 2.29 5.72
CA ALA A 118 -11.52 1.96 4.54
C ALA A 118 -11.21 0.46 4.50
N VAL A 119 -11.45 -0.15 3.34
CA VAL A 119 -11.22 -1.58 3.12
C VAL A 119 -9.87 -1.77 2.45
N ARG A 120 -9.02 -2.60 3.07
CA ARG A 120 -7.75 -2.99 2.46
C ARG A 120 -8.01 -3.87 1.24
N TYR A 121 -7.35 -3.55 0.14
CA TYR A 121 -7.54 -4.23 -1.13
C TYR A 121 -6.25 -4.90 -1.59
N ASP A 122 -6.30 -6.20 -1.89
CA ASP A 122 -5.21 -6.89 -2.56
C ASP A 122 -5.41 -6.84 -4.07
N TRP A 123 -4.77 -5.87 -4.72
CA TRP A 123 -4.85 -5.69 -6.16
C TRP A 123 -4.29 -6.89 -6.97
N ARG A 124 -3.40 -7.68 -6.37
CA ARG A 124 -2.80 -8.85 -7.03
C ARG A 124 -3.81 -9.98 -7.18
N GLN A 125 -4.71 -10.09 -6.22
CA GLN A 125 -5.74 -11.14 -6.20
C GLN A 125 -7.09 -10.62 -6.69
N GLY A 126 -7.24 -9.32 -6.89
CA GLY A 126 -8.53 -8.72 -7.26
C GLY A 126 -9.60 -8.90 -6.19
N GLN A 127 -9.21 -9.13 -4.94
CA GLN A 127 -10.08 -9.39 -3.81
C GLN A 127 -9.89 -8.35 -2.72
N GLU A 128 -10.99 -8.00 -2.07
CA GLU A 128 -10.94 -7.20 -0.85
C GLU A 128 -10.42 -8.07 0.29
N LEU A 129 -9.38 -7.60 0.95
CA LEU A 129 -8.95 -8.19 2.20
C LEU A 129 -9.89 -7.65 3.29
N ILE A 130 -10.94 -8.39 3.59
CA ILE A 130 -11.82 -8.07 4.71
C ILE A 130 -10.97 -8.21 5.97
N THR A 131 -10.58 -7.09 6.55
CA THR A 131 -10.01 -7.10 7.90
C THR A 131 -11.11 -7.57 8.83
N SER A 132 -11.02 -8.83 9.24
CA SER A 132 -11.97 -9.50 10.11
C SER A 132 -11.84 -8.92 11.53
N SER A 133 -12.42 -7.77 11.76
CA SER A 133 -12.57 -7.21 13.10
C SER A 133 -13.97 -6.62 13.33
N LYS A 134 -14.98 -7.25 12.79
CA LYS A 134 -16.35 -7.11 13.34
C LYS A 134 -16.67 -8.36 14.15
N THR A 135 -16.19 -8.40 15.38
CA THR A 135 -16.82 -9.22 16.42
C THR A 135 -18.11 -8.48 16.79
N TRP A 136 -19.25 -9.11 16.48
CA TRP A 136 -20.58 -8.67 16.89
C TRP A 136 -20.76 -8.87 18.40
#